data_a5003822e0b4ed1be40c1ca40a76a1c4
#
_entry.id   a5003822e0b4ed1be40c1ca40a76a1c4
#
_cell.length_a   1.000
_cell.length_b   1.000
_cell.length_c   1.000
_cell.angle_alpha   90.00
_cell.angle_beta   90.00
_cell.angle_gamma   90.00
#
_symmetry.space_group_name_H-M   'P 1'
#
loop_
_entity.id
_entity.type
_entity.pdbx_description
1 polymer ?
#
loop_
_entity_poly.entity_id
_entity_poly.type
_entity_poly.pdbx_seq_one_letter_code
_entity_poly.pdbx_strand_id
1 'polypeptide(L)'
;MVGPAAKREAVAHLQAELGLSERRACSIVSADRKMIRYQSCRPPDTELRVQLRELANARRRFGYRRLFVLLRQHGEPSGLNRIYRLYREEGLVRKRRARRRAVGIRAPILVEARPNARWSLDFVHDQFANGRRFRILNIVDDVTRECLAAIPDTSISGRRVARELTALIDRRGKPGMIVSDNGTEFTCNAMLTWSENNQIAWHFIVPGKPMQNGFCESFNGRMRDELLNETLFFGLDHAQARIAAWADDYNSQRPHSSLGYLTPAAYAANLTATCDRLRNPDQLRRSHVAPPAPNGVTLKIPVQAGLVLGSASTSPETLIATG
;
A
#
# COMPACT_ATOMS: atom_id res chain seq x y z
N MET A 1 -14.42 4.84 -35.80
CA MET A 1 -13.28 5.53 -36.47
C MET A 1 -12.11 4.57 -36.51
N VAL A 2 -11.54 4.27 -37.70
CA VAL A 2 -10.43 3.32 -37.87
C VAL A 2 -9.13 3.99 -37.45
N GLY A 3 -8.37 3.35 -36.55
CA GLY A 3 -7.10 3.89 -35.99
C GLY A 3 -5.94 3.90 -37.00
N PRO A 4 -4.88 4.68 -36.74
CA PRO A 4 -3.73 4.82 -37.65
C PRO A 4 -3.02 3.49 -37.98
N ALA A 5 -2.99 2.55 -37.05
CA ALA A 5 -2.36 1.23 -37.26
C ALA A 5 -3.11 0.43 -38.32
N ALA A 6 -4.43 0.29 -38.17
CA ALA A 6 -5.26 -0.43 -39.14
C ALA A 6 -5.24 0.22 -40.52
N LYS A 7 -5.14 1.57 -40.63
CA LYS A 7 -4.96 2.26 -41.90
C LYS A 7 -3.62 1.91 -42.57
N ARG A 8 -2.53 1.76 -41.79
CA ARG A 8 -1.22 1.33 -42.34
C ARG A 8 -1.29 -0.09 -42.87
N GLU A 9 -1.89 -1.01 -42.10
CA GLU A 9 -2.09 -2.40 -42.52
C GLU A 9 -2.91 -2.48 -43.82
N ALA A 10 -4.04 -1.71 -43.90
CA ALA A 10 -4.86 -1.67 -45.12
C ALA A 10 -4.10 -1.11 -46.33
N VAL A 11 -3.30 -0.05 -46.16
CA VAL A 11 -2.46 0.49 -47.23
C VAL A 11 -1.40 -0.54 -47.68
N ALA A 12 -0.73 -1.19 -46.72
CA ALA A 12 0.26 -2.22 -47.01
C ALA A 12 -0.36 -3.41 -47.76
N HIS A 13 -1.54 -3.86 -47.34
CA HIS A 13 -2.29 -4.91 -48.02
C HIS A 13 -2.65 -4.54 -49.46
N LEU A 14 -3.17 -3.34 -49.69
CA LEU A 14 -3.52 -2.85 -51.03
C LEU A 14 -2.30 -2.74 -51.97
N GLN A 15 -1.13 -2.41 -51.40
CA GLN A 15 0.11 -2.40 -52.18
C GLN A 15 0.61 -3.82 -52.51
N ALA A 16 0.54 -4.75 -51.56
CA ALA A 16 1.05 -6.11 -51.71
C ALA A 16 0.17 -6.96 -52.63
N GLU A 17 -1.15 -6.95 -52.42
CA GLU A 17 -2.11 -7.82 -53.11
C GLU A 17 -2.57 -7.27 -54.47
N LEU A 18 -2.74 -5.94 -54.56
CA LEU A 18 -3.30 -5.32 -55.77
C LEU A 18 -2.30 -4.48 -56.57
N GLY A 19 -1.03 -4.45 -56.16
CA GLY A 19 0.02 -3.72 -56.85
C GLY A 19 -0.21 -2.20 -56.94
N LEU A 20 -1.06 -1.63 -56.05
CA LEU A 20 -1.40 -0.23 -56.11
C LEU A 20 -0.29 0.67 -55.62
N SER A 21 -0.14 1.83 -56.26
CA SER A 21 0.81 2.82 -55.72
C SER A 21 0.36 3.33 -54.35
N GLU A 22 1.35 3.68 -53.50
CA GLU A 22 1.08 4.25 -52.15
C GLU A 22 0.05 5.40 -52.19
N ARG A 23 0.18 6.28 -53.20
CA ARG A 23 -0.76 7.41 -53.37
C ARG A 23 -2.18 6.94 -53.56
N ARG A 24 -2.39 5.93 -54.42
CA ARG A 24 -3.72 5.38 -54.72
C ARG A 24 -4.30 4.64 -53.55
N ALA A 25 -3.49 3.79 -52.86
CA ALA A 25 -3.88 3.06 -51.68
C ALA A 25 -4.25 4.00 -50.52
N CYS A 26 -3.49 5.06 -50.28
CA CYS A 26 -3.80 6.09 -49.27
C CYS A 26 -5.09 6.83 -49.56
N SER A 27 -5.35 7.13 -50.84
CA SER A 27 -6.61 7.77 -51.28
C SER A 27 -7.82 6.89 -51.00
N ILE A 28 -7.72 5.58 -51.26
CA ILE A 28 -8.81 4.60 -51.04
C ILE A 28 -9.14 4.49 -49.53
N VAL A 29 -8.10 4.39 -48.70
CA VAL A 29 -8.24 4.22 -47.24
C VAL A 29 -8.49 5.54 -46.51
N SER A 30 -8.49 6.66 -47.22
CA SER A 30 -8.55 8.01 -46.63
C SER A 30 -7.48 8.21 -45.58
N ALA A 31 -6.25 7.90 -45.91
CA ALA A 31 -5.08 8.01 -45.02
C ALA A 31 -4.12 9.09 -45.52
N ASP A 32 -3.58 9.89 -44.59
CA ASP A 32 -2.50 10.82 -44.92
C ASP A 32 -1.20 10.06 -45.15
N ARG A 33 -0.47 10.35 -46.24
CA ARG A 33 0.81 9.72 -46.58
C ARG A 33 1.90 9.96 -45.53
N LYS A 34 1.89 11.16 -44.88
CA LYS A 34 2.84 11.44 -43.77
C LYS A 34 2.61 10.47 -42.60
N MET A 35 1.33 10.18 -42.29
CA MET A 35 0.96 9.22 -41.24
C MET A 35 1.39 7.79 -41.62
N ILE A 36 1.28 7.38 -42.87
CA ILE A 36 1.69 6.06 -43.35
C ILE A 36 3.21 5.90 -43.27
N ARG A 37 3.95 6.92 -43.73
CA ARG A 37 5.43 6.94 -43.74
C ARG A 37 6.05 7.22 -42.37
N TYR A 38 5.26 7.63 -41.38
CA TYR A 38 5.77 7.93 -40.07
C TYR A 38 6.39 6.69 -39.42
N GLN A 39 7.67 6.76 -39.15
CA GLN A 39 8.40 5.80 -38.32
C GLN A 39 8.71 6.45 -36.99
N SER A 40 8.47 5.71 -35.91
CA SER A 40 8.77 6.21 -34.58
C SER A 40 10.29 6.34 -34.39
N CYS A 41 10.76 7.54 -34.12
CA CYS A 41 12.15 7.81 -33.74
C CYS A 41 12.44 7.50 -32.26
N ARG A 42 11.45 6.98 -31.54
CA ARG A 42 11.61 6.66 -30.12
C ARG A 42 12.51 5.44 -29.97
N PRO A 43 13.54 5.47 -29.10
CA PRO A 43 14.37 4.31 -28.84
C PRO A 43 13.50 3.14 -28.32
N PRO A 44 13.87 1.90 -28.62
CA PRO A 44 13.13 0.73 -28.20
C PRO A 44 13.09 0.65 -26.66
N ASP A 45 11.94 0.24 -26.12
CA ASP A 45 11.72 0.09 -24.66
C ASP A 45 12.34 -1.23 -24.12
N THR A 46 13.36 -1.82 -24.78
CA THR A 46 13.83 -3.18 -24.51
C THR A 46 14.32 -3.36 -23.09
N GLU A 47 15.20 -2.50 -22.64
CA GLU A 47 15.77 -2.55 -21.28
C GLU A 47 14.68 -2.36 -20.21
N LEU A 48 13.83 -1.38 -20.39
CA LEU A 48 12.72 -1.13 -19.49
C LEU A 48 11.72 -2.29 -19.42
N ARG A 49 11.50 -3.00 -20.54
CA ARG A 49 10.68 -4.21 -20.56
C ARG A 49 11.30 -5.35 -19.76
N VAL A 50 12.62 -5.53 -19.85
CA VAL A 50 13.34 -6.52 -19.04
C VAL A 50 13.20 -6.21 -17.56
N GLN A 51 13.54 -5.00 -17.15
CA GLN A 51 13.41 -4.56 -15.75
C GLN A 51 11.98 -4.72 -15.22
N LEU A 52 10.97 -4.34 -16.03
CA LEU A 52 9.57 -4.47 -15.65
C LEU A 52 9.15 -5.93 -15.45
N ARG A 53 9.62 -6.85 -16.33
CA ARG A 53 9.36 -8.29 -16.20
C ARG A 53 10.04 -8.89 -14.98
N GLU A 54 11.30 -8.54 -14.71
CA GLU A 54 12.05 -9.00 -13.55
C GLU A 54 11.37 -8.58 -12.25
N LEU A 55 11.01 -7.29 -12.13
CA LEU A 55 10.27 -6.79 -10.98
C LEU A 55 8.89 -7.45 -10.83
N ALA A 56 8.17 -7.67 -11.93
CA ALA A 56 6.88 -8.34 -11.89
C ALA A 56 6.99 -9.81 -11.47
N ASN A 57 8.07 -10.49 -11.84
CA ASN A 57 8.36 -11.87 -11.44
C ASN A 57 8.77 -11.94 -9.97
N ALA A 58 9.64 -11.04 -9.50
CA ALA A 58 10.03 -10.94 -8.10
C ALA A 58 8.84 -10.56 -7.20
N ARG A 59 7.92 -9.75 -7.71
CA ARG A 59 6.77 -9.19 -6.99
C ARG A 59 5.44 -9.59 -7.63
N ARG A 60 5.17 -10.88 -7.71
CA ARG A 60 4.04 -11.48 -8.47
C ARG A 60 2.66 -10.86 -8.17
N ARG A 61 2.47 -10.27 -6.97
CA ARG A 61 1.19 -9.67 -6.55
C ARG A 61 1.13 -8.16 -6.74
N PHE A 62 2.21 -7.53 -7.25
CA PHE A 62 2.21 -6.09 -7.49
C PHE A 62 1.57 -5.76 -8.83
N GLY A 63 0.73 -4.72 -8.81
CA GLY A 63 0.19 -4.11 -10.03
C GLY A 63 1.12 -2.98 -10.53
N TYR A 64 0.89 -2.52 -11.75
CA TYR A 64 1.72 -1.52 -12.43
C TYR A 64 2.06 -0.28 -11.60
N ARG A 65 1.16 0.19 -10.72
CA ARG A 65 1.42 1.38 -9.88
C ARG A 65 2.53 1.15 -8.87
N ARG A 66 2.58 -0.02 -8.23
CA ARG A 66 3.66 -0.36 -7.31
C ARG A 66 4.96 -0.64 -8.05
N LEU A 67 4.89 -1.34 -9.19
CA LEU A 67 6.06 -1.56 -10.05
C LEU A 67 6.63 -0.22 -10.55
N PHE A 68 5.78 0.73 -10.90
CA PHE A 68 6.20 2.08 -11.25
C PHE A 68 6.97 2.77 -10.11
N VAL A 69 6.48 2.67 -8.86
CA VAL A 69 7.18 3.25 -7.70
C VAL A 69 8.55 2.61 -7.51
N LEU A 70 8.65 1.28 -7.61
CA LEU A 70 9.94 0.58 -7.52
C LEU A 70 10.90 0.97 -8.65
N LEU A 71 10.42 1.05 -9.89
CA LEU A 71 11.24 1.52 -11.02
C LEU A 71 11.76 2.95 -10.79
N ARG A 72 10.93 3.83 -10.25
CA ARG A 72 11.34 5.20 -9.89
C ARG A 72 12.41 5.21 -8.81
N GLN A 73 12.33 4.34 -7.82
CA GLN A 73 13.37 4.17 -6.78
C GLN A 73 14.68 3.65 -7.36
N HIS A 74 14.62 2.85 -8.43
CA HIS A 74 15.80 2.38 -9.17
C HIS A 74 16.32 3.40 -10.21
N GLY A 75 15.78 4.62 -10.22
CA GLY A 75 16.24 5.71 -11.10
C GLY A 75 15.59 5.75 -12.49
N GLU A 76 14.58 4.91 -12.77
CA GLU A 76 13.90 4.93 -14.08
C GLU A 76 13.05 6.21 -14.24
N PRO A 77 13.33 7.07 -15.23
CA PRO A 77 12.65 8.37 -15.38
C PRO A 77 11.27 8.29 -16.06
N SER A 78 10.89 7.12 -16.56
CA SER A 78 9.65 6.94 -17.33
C SER A 78 8.39 7.30 -16.56
N GLY A 79 7.43 7.91 -17.24
CA GLY A 79 6.13 8.27 -16.66
C GLY A 79 5.20 7.06 -16.50
N LEU A 80 4.19 7.18 -15.61
CA LEU A 80 3.22 6.13 -15.27
C LEU A 80 2.52 5.54 -16.50
N ASN A 81 2.13 6.38 -17.47
CA ASN A 81 1.41 5.93 -18.67
C ASN A 81 2.28 5.03 -19.57
N ARG A 82 3.60 5.31 -19.68
CA ARG A 82 4.55 4.47 -20.40
C ARG A 82 4.66 3.09 -19.73
N ILE A 83 4.85 3.06 -18.41
CA ILE A 83 4.91 1.81 -17.64
C ILE A 83 3.60 1.03 -17.77
N TYR A 84 2.44 1.69 -17.67
CA TYR A 84 1.14 1.03 -17.83
C TYR A 84 0.95 0.40 -19.21
N ARG A 85 1.37 1.10 -20.28
CA ARG A 85 1.34 0.56 -21.64
C ARG A 85 2.20 -0.70 -21.75
N LEU A 86 3.46 -0.63 -21.32
CA LEU A 86 4.38 -1.77 -21.33
C LEU A 86 3.86 -2.94 -20.49
N TYR A 87 3.34 -2.66 -19.29
CA TYR A 87 2.73 -3.65 -18.42
C TYR A 87 1.58 -4.41 -19.09
N ARG A 88 0.80 -3.74 -19.93
CA ARG A 88 -0.27 -4.39 -20.73
C ARG A 88 0.29 -5.18 -21.91
N GLU A 89 1.23 -4.62 -22.64
CA GLU A 89 1.87 -5.25 -23.80
C GLU A 89 2.61 -6.54 -23.39
N GLU A 90 3.27 -6.57 -22.23
CA GLU A 90 3.94 -7.74 -21.67
C GLU A 90 2.96 -8.76 -21.02
N GLY A 91 1.66 -8.55 -21.10
CA GLY A 91 0.67 -9.47 -20.54
C GLY A 91 0.68 -9.60 -19.01
N LEU A 92 1.32 -8.67 -18.29
CA LEU A 92 1.45 -8.69 -16.84
C LEU A 92 0.16 -8.36 -16.10
N VAL A 93 -0.91 -8.04 -16.85
CA VAL A 93 -2.22 -7.66 -16.29
C VAL A 93 -2.86 -8.84 -15.58
N ARG A 94 -3.13 -8.68 -14.29
CA ARG A 94 -3.84 -9.69 -13.51
C ARG A 94 -5.33 -9.43 -13.54
N LYS A 95 -6.12 -10.50 -13.72
CA LYS A 95 -7.57 -10.44 -13.55
C LYS A 95 -7.88 -10.08 -12.10
N ARG A 96 -8.52 -8.93 -11.88
CA ARG A 96 -9.04 -8.58 -10.56
C ARG A 96 -10.24 -9.47 -10.27
N ARG A 97 -10.27 -10.11 -9.10
CA ARG A 97 -11.52 -10.66 -8.58
C ARG A 97 -12.54 -9.52 -8.47
N ALA A 98 -13.76 -9.75 -8.91
CA ALA A 98 -14.84 -8.80 -8.75
C ALA A 98 -14.92 -8.40 -7.27
N ARG A 99 -14.85 -7.10 -7.00
CA ARG A 99 -14.94 -6.60 -5.63
C ARG A 99 -16.38 -6.77 -5.17
N ARG A 100 -16.59 -7.52 -4.09
CA ARG A 100 -17.92 -7.58 -3.44
C ARG A 100 -18.33 -6.13 -3.11
N ARG A 101 -19.55 -5.76 -3.48
CA ARG A 101 -20.11 -4.46 -3.06
C ARG A 101 -20.18 -4.46 -1.54
N ALA A 102 -19.63 -3.40 -0.91
CA ALA A 102 -19.78 -3.21 0.52
C ALA A 102 -21.26 -2.91 0.80
N VAL A 103 -21.86 -3.73 1.64
CA VAL A 103 -23.21 -3.48 2.16
C VAL A 103 -23.05 -2.67 3.45
N GLY A 104 -23.59 -1.45 3.48
CA GLY A 104 -23.61 -0.58 4.65
C GLY A 104 -22.57 0.56 4.66
N ILE A 105 -22.79 1.52 5.52
CA ILE A 105 -21.93 2.68 5.75
C ILE A 105 -20.75 2.22 6.63
N ARG A 106 -19.53 2.35 6.11
CA ARG A 106 -18.31 2.11 6.87
C ARG A 106 -17.97 3.38 7.64
N ALA A 107 -18.25 3.41 8.94
CA ALA A 107 -17.72 4.46 9.79
C ALA A 107 -16.18 4.31 9.87
N PRO A 108 -15.41 5.41 9.67
CA PRO A 108 -13.97 5.38 9.90
C PRO A 108 -13.69 5.02 11.37
N ILE A 109 -12.73 4.13 11.60
CA ILE A 109 -12.23 3.91 12.94
C ILE A 109 -11.35 5.12 13.28
N LEU A 110 -11.79 5.94 14.22
CA LEU A 110 -11.01 7.07 14.71
C LEU A 110 -9.83 6.53 15.52
N VAL A 111 -8.64 6.71 15.02
CA VAL A 111 -7.38 6.39 15.70
C VAL A 111 -6.55 7.66 15.71
N GLU A 112 -5.94 7.97 16.84
CA GLU A 112 -5.02 9.09 16.97
C GLU A 112 -3.88 8.96 15.94
N ALA A 113 -3.55 10.03 15.24
CA ALA A 113 -2.56 10.02 14.16
C ALA A 113 -1.12 10.07 14.72
N ARG A 114 -0.75 9.09 15.56
CA ARG A 114 0.59 8.92 16.10
C ARG A 114 1.01 7.45 16.08
N PRO A 115 2.32 7.15 15.94
CA PRO A 115 2.82 5.78 16.09
C PRO A 115 2.42 5.21 17.47
N ASN A 116 2.19 3.92 17.53
CA ASN A 116 1.77 3.19 18.73
C ASN A 116 0.44 3.67 19.33
N ALA A 117 -0.41 4.42 18.60
CA ALA A 117 -1.72 4.78 19.11
C ALA A 117 -2.58 3.53 19.32
N ARG A 118 -2.52 2.58 18.37
CA ARG A 118 -3.26 1.33 18.45
C ARG A 118 -2.53 0.20 17.73
N TRP A 119 -2.39 -0.94 18.42
CA TRP A 119 -1.90 -2.19 17.83
C TRP A 119 -3.04 -3.16 17.62
N SER A 120 -3.05 -3.83 16.48
CA SER A 120 -3.98 -4.90 16.15
C SER A 120 -3.26 -6.24 16.13
N LEU A 121 -3.83 -7.25 16.77
CA LEU A 121 -3.30 -8.60 16.86
C LEU A 121 -4.24 -9.59 16.19
N ASP A 122 -3.67 -10.60 15.55
CA ASP A 122 -4.43 -11.72 14.99
C ASP A 122 -3.50 -12.91 14.69
N PHE A 123 -4.07 -14.11 14.60
CA PHE A 123 -3.38 -15.33 14.22
C PHE A 123 -3.65 -15.72 12.77
N VAL A 124 -2.59 -16.07 12.05
CA VAL A 124 -2.68 -16.73 10.76
C VAL A 124 -2.18 -18.16 10.89
N HIS A 125 -2.90 -19.10 10.28
CA HIS A 125 -2.56 -20.51 10.30
C HIS A 125 -2.03 -20.97 8.95
N ASP A 126 -1.02 -21.84 8.97
CA ASP A 126 -0.47 -22.51 7.81
C ASP A 126 0.06 -23.91 8.21
N GLN A 127 0.67 -24.62 7.26
CA GLN A 127 1.21 -25.95 7.49
C GLN A 127 2.59 -26.11 6.85
N PHE A 128 3.41 -26.96 7.46
CA PHE A 128 4.67 -27.40 6.89
C PHE A 128 4.44 -28.46 5.78
N ALA A 129 5.47 -28.71 5.00
CA ALA A 129 5.46 -29.73 3.95
C ALA A 129 5.06 -31.15 4.43
N ASN A 130 5.33 -31.46 5.71
CA ASN A 130 4.96 -32.71 6.37
C ASN A 130 3.50 -32.72 6.90
N GLY A 131 2.70 -31.68 6.63
CA GLY A 131 1.32 -31.54 7.06
C GLY A 131 1.12 -31.06 8.49
N ARG A 132 2.19 -30.93 9.31
CA ARG A 132 2.07 -30.36 10.65
C ARG A 132 1.70 -28.89 10.57
N ARG A 133 0.69 -28.48 11.32
CA ARG A 133 0.22 -27.10 11.36
C ARG A 133 1.11 -26.22 12.24
N PHE A 134 1.23 -24.97 11.85
CA PHE A 134 1.78 -23.89 12.66
C PHE A 134 0.91 -22.65 12.54
N ARG A 135 1.11 -21.70 13.43
CA ARG A 135 0.41 -20.43 13.40
C ARG A 135 1.40 -19.27 13.58
N ILE A 136 1.00 -18.11 13.13
CA ILE A 136 1.81 -16.89 13.16
C ILE A 136 1.02 -15.87 13.95
N LEU A 137 1.58 -15.40 15.06
CA LEU A 137 1.08 -14.22 15.77
C LEU A 137 1.54 -12.98 15.02
N ASN A 138 0.61 -12.23 14.46
CA ASN A 138 0.87 -10.97 13.79
C ASN A 138 0.46 -9.80 14.68
N ILE A 139 1.34 -8.81 14.81
CA ILE A 139 1.13 -7.56 15.54
C ILE A 139 1.40 -6.41 14.58
N VAL A 140 0.42 -5.56 14.35
CA VAL A 140 0.47 -4.47 13.38
C VAL A 140 0.13 -3.15 14.06
N ASP A 141 0.88 -2.10 13.78
CA ASP A 141 0.50 -0.73 14.12
C ASP A 141 -0.56 -0.24 13.12
N ASP A 142 -1.73 0.10 13.62
CA ASP A 142 -2.87 0.50 12.80
C ASP A 142 -2.69 1.86 12.12
N VAL A 143 -1.83 2.70 12.64
CA VAL A 143 -1.54 4.03 12.09
C VAL A 143 -0.45 3.96 11.04
N THR A 144 0.71 3.41 11.41
CA THR A 144 1.87 3.34 10.52
C THR A 144 1.80 2.20 9.53
N ARG A 145 0.94 1.20 9.76
CA ARG A 145 0.84 -0.06 8.99
C ARG A 145 2.08 -0.94 9.10
N GLU A 146 2.97 -0.65 10.00
CA GLU A 146 4.15 -1.48 10.25
C GLU A 146 3.74 -2.85 10.80
N CYS A 147 4.37 -3.89 10.29
CA CYS A 147 4.44 -5.18 10.95
C CYS A 147 5.40 -5.05 12.13
N LEU A 148 4.89 -5.00 13.35
CA LEU A 148 5.70 -4.88 14.56
C LEU A 148 6.31 -6.22 14.98
N ALA A 149 5.56 -7.31 14.75
CA ALA A 149 6.01 -8.67 14.93
C ALA A 149 5.19 -9.63 14.06
N ALA A 150 5.86 -10.68 13.58
CA ALA A 150 5.25 -11.82 12.90
C ALA A 150 5.95 -13.08 13.40
N ILE A 151 5.36 -13.77 14.37
CA ILE A 151 5.99 -14.82 15.17
C ILE A 151 5.38 -16.17 14.84
N PRO A 152 6.03 -17.02 14.02
CA PRO A 152 5.56 -18.36 13.76
C PRO A 152 5.96 -19.31 14.90
N ASP A 153 5.01 -20.17 15.28
CA ASP A 153 5.26 -21.27 16.19
C ASP A 153 4.19 -22.37 16.00
N THR A 154 4.49 -23.57 16.44
CA THR A 154 3.53 -24.69 16.43
C THR A 154 2.52 -24.59 17.57
N SER A 155 2.88 -23.87 18.65
CA SER A 155 2.01 -23.61 19.79
C SER A 155 2.33 -22.25 20.40
N ILE A 156 1.34 -21.38 20.48
CA ILE A 156 1.48 -20.05 21.11
C ILE A 156 0.39 -19.94 22.18
N SER A 157 0.79 -19.97 23.44
CA SER A 157 -0.10 -19.74 24.56
C SER A 157 -0.23 -18.25 24.90
N GLY A 158 -1.23 -17.85 25.68
CA GLY A 158 -1.36 -16.47 26.14
C GLY A 158 -0.13 -15.98 26.93
N ARG A 159 0.53 -16.83 27.72
CA ARG A 159 1.80 -16.49 28.39
C ARG A 159 2.91 -16.16 27.38
N ARG A 160 2.93 -16.87 26.23
CA ARG A 160 3.89 -16.55 25.16
C ARG A 160 3.54 -15.23 24.50
N VAL A 161 2.26 -14.96 24.23
CA VAL A 161 1.79 -13.67 23.70
C VAL A 161 2.22 -12.52 24.63
N ALA A 162 2.00 -12.65 25.95
CA ALA A 162 2.40 -11.65 26.95
C ALA A 162 3.90 -11.34 26.90
N ARG A 163 4.76 -12.37 26.80
CA ARG A 163 6.22 -12.18 26.68
C ARG A 163 6.62 -11.43 25.41
N GLU A 164 6.02 -11.79 24.28
CA GLU A 164 6.32 -11.13 23.00
C GLU A 164 5.87 -9.67 23.01
N LEU A 165 4.71 -9.39 23.60
CA LEU A 165 4.23 -8.02 23.78
C LEU A 165 5.12 -7.21 24.72
N THR A 166 5.60 -7.79 25.83
CA THR A 166 6.56 -7.13 26.73
C THR A 166 7.83 -6.76 25.98
N ALA A 167 8.45 -7.71 25.30
CA ALA A 167 9.65 -7.46 24.51
C ALA A 167 9.44 -6.43 23.39
N LEU A 168 8.23 -6.35 22.84
CA LEU A 168 7.87 -5.36 21.85
C LEU A 168 7.72 -3.95 22.47
N ILE A 169 7.09 -3.86 23.64
CA ILE A 169 6.94 -2.61 24.38
C ILE A 169 8.31 -2.04 24.78
N ASP A 170 9.23 -2.88 25.22
CA ASP A 170 10.59 -2.47 25.58
C ASP A 170 11.35 -1.85 24.40
N ARG A 171 11.09 -2.32 23.18
CA ARG A 171 11.74 -1.81 21.95
C ARG A 171 11.07 -0.61 21.33
N ARG A 172 9.73 -0.57 21.35
CA ARG A 172 8.91 0.41 20.59
C ARG A 172 8.18 1.43 21.46
N GLY A 173 8.11 1.19 22.75
CA GLY A 173 7.25 1.91 23.67
C GLY A 173 5.83 1.33 23.72
N LYS A 174 5.10 1.77 24.72
CA LYS A 174 3.77 1.29 25.08
C LYS A 174 2.72 1.75 24.06
N PRO A 175 1.81 0.87 23.60
CA PRO A 175 0.66 1.27 22.79
C PRO A 175 -0.39 1.97 23.64
N GLY A 176 -1.16 2.86 23.01
CA GLY A 176 -2.33 3.47 23.64
C GLY A 176 -3.47 2.46 23.83
N MET A 177 -3.59 1.51 22.89
CA MET A 177 -4.64 0.48 22.91
C MET A 177 -4.16 -0.76 22.13
N ILE A 178 -4.66 -1.91 22.53
CA ILE A 178 -4.53 -3.16 21.77
C ILE A 178 -5.92 -3.65 21.35
N VAL A 179 -6.04 -4.13 20.12
CA VAL A 179 -7.26 -4.73 19.57
C VAL A 179 -6.96 -6.16 19.11
N SER A 180 -7.80 -7.11 19.53
CA SER A 180 -7.72 -8.50 19.06
C SER A 180 -9.11 -9.09 18.87
N ASP A 181 -9.17 -10.28 18.26
CA ASP A 181 -10.34 -11.12 18.32
C ASP A 181 -10.54 -11.74 19.74
N ASN A 182 -11.56 -12.56 19.89
CA ASN A 182 -11.88 -13.25 21.15
C ASN A 182 -11.21 -14.62 21.24
N GLY A 183 -10.05 -14.82 20.61
CA GLY A 183 -9.29 -16.06 20.71
C GLY A 183 -8.95 -16.41 22.16
N THR A 184 -8.94 -17.70 22.50
CA THR A 184 -8.68 -18.18 23.86
C THR A 184 -7.30 -17.76 24.36
N GLU A 185 -6.37 -17.56 23.47
CA GLU A 185 -5.00 -17.08 23.75
C GLU A 185 -5.00 -15.62 24.25
N PHE A 186 -5.95 -14.80 23.78
CA PHE A 186 -6.07 -13.40 24.16
C PHE A 186 -6.99 -13.17 25.37
N THR A 187 -7.97 -14.08 25.59
CA THR A 187 -8.96 -13.95 26.67
C THR A 187 -8.58 -14.70 27.95
N CYS A 188 -7.41 -15.35 27.97
CA CYS A 188 -6.96 -16.10 29.15
C CYS A 188 -6.52 -15.17 30.30
N ASN A 189 -6.59 -15.69 31.54
CA ASN A 189 -6.21 -14.94 32.75
C ASN A 189 -4.80 -14.33 32.66
N ALA A 190 -3.84 -15.01 32.04
CA ALA A 190 -2.48 -14.51 31.88
C ALA A 190 -2.44 -13.21 31.08
N MET A 191 -3.31 -13.05 30.07
CA MET A 191 -3.40 -11.84 29.26
C MET A 191 -4.16 -10.73 29.98
N LEU A 192 -5.22 -11.07 30.70
CA LEU A 192 -5.97 -10.09 31.52
C LEU A 192 -5.05 -9.46 32.58
N THR A 193 -4.38 -10.29 33.37
CA THR A 193 -3.40 -9.82 34.38
C THR A 193 -2.28 -9.02 33.74
N TRP A 194 -1.77 -9.46 32.57
CA TRP A 194 -0.72 -8.74 31.85
C TRP A 194 -1.18 -7.34 31.40
N SER A 195 -2.40 -7.21 30.85
CA SER A 195 -2.93 -5.94 30.39
C SER A 195 -3.18 -4.96 31.55
N GLU A 196 -3.67 -5.46 32.69
CA GLU A 196 -3.84 -4.68 33.92
C GLU A 196 -2.49 -4.18 34.47
N ASN A 197 -1.52 -5.07 34.62
CA ASN A 197 -0.19 -4.73 35.13
C ASN A 197 0.52 -3.69 34.25
N ASN A 198 0.32 -3.77 32.92
CA ASN A 198 0.87 -2.81 31.98
C ASN A 198 -0.05 -1.58 31.79
N GLN A 199 -1.22 -1.53 32.39
CA GLN A 199 -2.20 -0.44 32.19
C GLN A 199 -2.45 -0.15 30.71
N ILE A 200 -2.70 -1.18 29.92
CA ILE A 200 -2.98 -1.10 28.49
C ILE A 200 -4.47 -1.36 28.26
N ALA A 201 -5.15 -0.46 27.59
CA ALA A 201 -6.53 -0.68 27.16
C ALA A 201 -6.58 -1.81 26.11
N TRP A 202 -7.24 -2.91 26.49
CA TRP A 202 -7.45 -4.05 25.57
C TRP A 202 -8.88 -4.08 25.09
N HIS A 203 -9.06 -3.99 23.77
CA HIS A 203 -10.37 -4.01 23.14
C HIS A 203 -10.56 -5.33 22.35
N PHE A 204 -11.52 -6.13 22.79
CA PHE A 204 -11.94 -7.32 22.05
C PHE A 204 -13.01 -6.93 21.02
N ILE A 205 -12.85 -7.39 19.78
CA ILE A 205 -13.83 -7.11 18.74
C ILE A 205 -15.18 -7.79 19.06
N VAL A 206 -16.27 -7.14 18.70
CA VAL A 206 -17.60 -7.74 18.86
C VAL A 206 -17.72 -8.93 17.91
N PRO A 207 -18.19 -10.11 18.41
CA PRO A 207 -18.43 -11.27 17.56
C PRO A 207 -19.27 -10.91 16.33
N GLY A 208 -18.84 -11.36 15.15
CA GLY A 208 -19.49 -11.03 13.88
C GLY A 208 -19.15 -9.64 13.29
N LYS A 209 -18.28 -8.85 13.94
CA LYS A 209 -17.80 -7.55 13.40
C LYS A 209 -16.30 -7.56 13.11
N PRO A 210 -15.83 -8.37 12.16
CA PRO A 210 -14.40 -8.47 11.84
C PRO A 210 -13.79 -7.13 11.40
N MET A 211 -14.60 -6.22 10.87
CA MET A 211 -14.13 -4.88 10.46
C MET A 211 -13.42 -4.09 11.57
N GLN A 212 -13.66 -4.41 12.86
CA GLN A 212 -13.00 -3.77 13.98
C GLN A 212 -11.50 -4.13 14.06
N ASN A 213 -11.09 -5.29 13.51
CA ASN A 213 -9.68 -5.70 13.34
C ASN A 213 -9.20 -5.65 11.87
N GLY A 214 -9.86 -4.84 11.04
CA GLY A 214 -9.66 -4.81 9.58
C GLY A 214 -8.24 -4.48 9.11
N PHE A 215 -7.40 -3.87 9.96
CA PHE A 215 -6.01 -3.58 9.62
C PHE A 215 -5.16 -4.85 9.68
N CYS A 216 -5.27 -5.61 10.75
CA CYS A 216 -4.57 -6.88 10.87
C CYS A 216 -5.11 -7.90 9.86
N GLU A 217 -6.42 -7.98 9.64
CA GLU A 217 -7.01 -8.83 8.59
C GLU A 217 -6.47 -8.49 7.19
N SER A 218 -6.35 -7.20 6.88
CA SER A 218 -5.79 -6.74 5.61
C SER A 218 -4.30 -7.09 5.48
N PHE A 219 -3.54 -7.02 6.56
CA PHE A 219 -2.15 -7.46 6.64
C PHE A 219 -2.05 -8.96 6.41
N ASN A 220 -2.83 -9.76 7.13
CA ASN A 220 -2.90 -11.21 7.02
C ASN A 220 -3.25 -11.67 5.61
N GLY A 221 -4.20 -10.98 4.95
CA GLY A 221 -4.53 -11.24 3.55
C GLY A 221 -3.34 -11.02 2.62
N ARG A 222 -2.50 -10.02 2.87
CA ARG A 222 -1.28 -9.79 2.08
C ARG A 222 -0.21 -10.83 2.37
N MET A 223 0.00 -11.18 3.63
CA MET A 223 0.92 -12.25 4.02
C MET A 223 0.55 -13.57 3.33
N ARG A 224 -0.74 -13.94 3.32
CA ARG A 224 -1.21 -15.11 2.57
C ARG A 224 -0.91 -15.02 1.09
N ASP A 225 -1.29 -13.92 0.47
CA ASP A 225 -1.16 -13.75 -0.97
C ASP A 225 0.30 -13.64 -1.45
N GLU A 226 1.17 -13.02 -0.67
CA GLU A 226 2.53 -12.66 -1.09
C GLU A 226 3.60 -13.63 -0.55
N LEU A 227 3.30 -14.39 0.51
CA LEU A 227 4.24 -15.30 1.15
C LEU A 227 3.68 -16.72 1.31
N LEU A 228 2.61 -16.90 2.10
CA LEU A 228 2.18 -18.24 2.54
C LEU A 228 1.74 -19.11 1.34
N ASN A 229 0.97 -18.56 0.42
CA ASN A 229 0.51 -19.28 -0.79
C ASN A 229 1.62 -19.46 -1.86
N GLU A 230 2.77 -18.82 -1.70
CA GLU A 230 3.89 -18.86 -2.66
C GLU A 230 5.10 -19.63 -2.10
N THR A 231 5.03 -20.10 -0.83
CA THR A 231 6.16 -20.73 -0.13
C THR A 231 5.76 -22.07 0.48
N LEU A 232 6.54 -23.12 0.23
CA LEU A 232 6.45 -24.37 0.94
C LEU A 232 7.39 -24.33 2.14
N PHE A 233 6.86 -24.48 3.34
CA PHE A 233 7.64 -24.44 4.59
C PHE A 233 8.09 -25.83 5.00
N PHE A 234 9.39 -26.05 5.14
CA PHE A 234 9.95 -27.35 5.49
C PHE A 234 10.04 -27.60 7.01
N GLY A 235 10.03 -26.54 7.82
CA GLY A 235 10.08 -26.60 9.28
C GLY A 235 9.94 -25.22 9.90
N LEU A 236 10.01 -25.18 11.24
CA LEU A 236 9.80 -23.95 11.98
C LEU A 236 10.90 -22.91 11.71
N ASP A 237 12.17 -23.32 11.68
CA ASP A 237 13.30 -22.41 11.42
C ASP A 237 13.20 -21.79 10.02
N HIS A 238 12.84 -22.60 9.03
CA HIS A 238 12.59 -22.10 7.67
C HIS A 238 11.43 -21.11 7.65
N ALA A 239 10.32 -21.40 8.35
CA ALA A 239 9.18 -20.48 8.47
C ALA A 239 9.60 -19.18 9.16
N GLN A 240 10.37 -19.23 10.24
CA GLN A 240 10.89 -18.06 10.95
C GLN A 240 11.73 -17.18 10.02
N ALA A 241 12.70 -17.76 9.33
CA ALA A 241 13.57 -17.03 8.40
C ALA A 241 12.78 -16.37 7.27
N ARG A 242 11.85 -17.10 6.63
CA ARG A 242 11.06 -16.59 5.49
C ARG A 242 10.07 -15.50 5.91
N ILE A 243 9.41 -15.67 7.07
CA ILE A 243 8.45 -14.70 7.60
C ILE A 243 9.17 -13.43 8.06
N ALA A 244 10.32 -13.54 8.73
CA ALA A 244 11.12 -12.39 9.13
C ALA A 244 11.58 -11.58 7.90
N ALA A 245 12.15 -12.24 6.89
CA ALA A 245 12.56 -11.58 5.65
C ALA A 245 11.40 -10.89 4.92
N TRP A 246 10.21 -11.51 4.91
CA TRP A 246 9.03 -10.90 4.31
C TRP A 246 8.53 -9.71 5.13
N ALA A 247 8.56 -9.77 6.46
CA ALA A 247 8.16 -8.67 7.33
C ALA A 247 9.08 -7.45 7.17
N ASP A 248 10.39 -7.68 7.06
CA ASP A 248 11.37 -6.62 6.78
C ASP A 248 11.10 -5.98 5.42
N ASP A 249 10.87 -6.78 4.38
CA ASP A 249 10.51 -6.29 3.05
C ASP A 249 9.19 -5.52 3.07
N TYR A 250 8.19 -6.02 3.77
CA TYR A 250 6.90 -5.37 3.94
C TYR A 250 7.04 -3.99 4.57
N ASN A 251 7.89 -3.83 5.58
CA ASN A 251 8.10 -2.57 6.28
C ASN A 251 9.00 -1.60 5.50
N SER A 252 10.07 -2.11 4.86
CA SER A 252 11.15 -1.26 4.32
C SER A 252 11.10 -1.06 2.81
N GLN A 253 10.56 -2.01 2.04
CA GLN A 253 10.61 -1.99 0.58
C GLN A 253 9.25 -1.91 -0.10
N ARG A 254 8.18 -2.34 0.58
CA ARG A 254 6.87 -2.47 -0.03
C ARG A 254 6.11 -1.15 -0.06
N PRO A 255 5.78 -0.58 -1.26
CA PRO A 255 4.97 0.64 -1.35
C PRO A 255 3.51 0.40 -0.96
N HIS A 256 2.95 1.24 -0.10
CA HIS A 256 1.57 1.16 0.37
C HIS A 256 0.70 2.27 -0.19
N SER A 257 -0.34 1.92 -0.95
CA SER A 257 -1.23 2.91 -1.57
C SER A 257 -2.00 3.76 -0.55
N SER A 258 -2.29 3.21 0.65
CA SER A 258 -2.93 3.95 1.73
C SER A 258 -2.00 4.94 2.44
N LEU A 259 -0.70 4.83 2.23
CA LEU A 259 0.35 5.69 2.78
C LEU A 259 0.99 6.58 1.70
N GLY A 260 0.26 6.90 0.63
CA GLY A 260 0.83 7.68 -0.48
C GLY A 260 1.96 6.98 -1.23
N TYR A 261 1.98 5.65 -1.23
CA TYR A 261 3.05 4.80 -1.77
C TYR A 261 4.38 4.85 -0.99
N LEU A 262 4.41 5.45 0.19
CA LEU A 262 5.52 5.26 1.12
C LEU A 262 5.52 3.83 1.66
N THR A 263 6.67 3.38 2.11
CA THR A 263 6.78 2.16 2.91
C THR A 263 6.28 2.42 4.34
N PRO A 264 5.81 1.41 5.08
CA PRO A 264 5.40 1.59 6.47
C PRO A 264 6.46 2.26 7.34
N ALA A 265 7.72 1.82 7.25
CA ALA A 265 8.83 2.39 8.02
C ALA A 265 9.10 3.86 7.65
N ALA A 266 9.09 4.22 6.35
CA ALA A 266 9.27 5.61 5.92
C ALA A 266 8.10 6.51 6.39
N TYR A 267 6.89 5.98 6.36
CA TYR A 267 5.72 6.70 6.87
C TYR A 267 5.79 6.91 8.39
N ALA A 268 6.19 5.88 9.15
CA ALA A 268 6.38 5.96 10.59
C ALA A 268 7.43 7.02 10.96
N ALA A 269 8.58 7.03 10.28
CA ALA A 269 9.63 8.01 10.49
C ALA A 269 9.14 9.45 10.23
N ASN A 270 8.40 9.66 9.13
CA ASN A 270 7.83 10.98 8.80
C ASN A 270 6.82 11.43 9.85
N LEU A 271 5.98 10.50 10.35
CA LEU A 271 4.96 10.80 11.35
C LEU A 271 5.60 11.14 12.69
N THR A 272 6.62 10.39 13.12
CA THR A 272 7.40 10.67 14.34
C THR A 272 8.05 12.04 14.25
N ALA A 273 8.75 12.34 13.16
CA ALA A 273 9.37 13.66 12.96
C ALA A 273 8.36 14.81 12.98
N THR A 274 7.13 14.57 12.51
CA THR A 274 6.06 15.57 12.56
C THR A 274 5.54 15.75 13.97
N CYS A 275 5.32 14.67 14.73
CA CYS A 275 4.90 14.72 16.12
C CYS A 275 5.94 15.43 17.00
N ASP A 276 7.23 15.17 16.78
CA ASP A 276 8.32 15.82 17.52
C ASP A 276 8.41 17.31 17.23
N ARG A 277 8.22 17.73 15.98
CA ARG A 277 8.15 19.16 15.62
C ARG A 277 6.97 19.86 16.30
N LEU A 278 5.81 19.20 16.37
CA LEU A 278 4.63 19.76 17.05
C LEU A 278 4.81 19.85 18.57
N ARG A 279 5.60 18.96 19.18
CA ARG A 279 5.93 19.01 20.62
C ARG A 279 6.97 20.09 20.94
N ASN A 280 7.84 20.43 20.00
CA ASN A 280 8.92 21.41 20.15
C ASN A 280 8.74 22.56 19.15
N PRO A 281 7.76 23.45 19.33
CA PRO A 281 7.48 24.52 18.36
C PRO A 281 8.62 25.54 18.19
N ASP A 282 9.54 25.63 19.14
CA ASP A 282 10.72 26.48 19.04
C ASP A 282 11.73 26.03 17.97
N GLN A 283 11.70 24.76 17.59
CA GLN A 283 12.49 24.25 16.44
C GLN A 283 11.92 24.69 15.09
N LEU A 284 10.64 25.05 15.01
CA LEU A 284 10.02 25.60 13.79
C LEU A 284 10.54 27.00 13.46
N ARG A 285 11.01 27.76 14.47
CA ARG A 285 11.58 29.11 14.30
C ARG A 285 13.03 29.11 13.82
N ARG A 286 13.72 27.97 13.83
CA ARG A 286 15.12 27.81 13.42
C ARG A 286 15.31 27.16 12.06
N SER A 287 14.28 27.00 11.26
CA SER A 287 14.44 26.62 9.85
C SER A 287 15.23 27.73 9.16
N HIS A 288 16.48 27.41 8.78
CA HIS A 288 17.32 28.26 7.97
C HIS A 288 16.50 28.79 6.79
N VAL A 289 16.46 30.11 6.66
CA VAL A 289 16.03 30.77 5.44
C VAL A 289 16.79 30.11 4.30
N ALA A 290 16.07 29.46 3.41
CA ALA A 290 16.70 28.92 2.20
C ALA A 290 17.42 30.06 1.48
N PRO A 291 18.64 29.84 0.98
CA PRO A 291 19.33 30.85 0.21
C PRO A 291 18.43 31.30 -0.95
N PRO A 292 18.41 32.58 -1.32
CA PRO A 292 17.56 33.09 -2.39
C PRO A 292 17.83 32.28 -3.66
N ALA A 293 16.74 31.77 -4.27
CA ALA A 293 16.84 31.05 -5.52
C ALA A 293 17.55 31.88 -6.57
N PRO A 294 18.44 31.30 -7.38
CA PRO A 294 19.07 32.05 -8.48
C PRO A 294 17.98 32.56 -9.42
N ASN A 295 18.04 33.84 -9.74
CA ASN A 295 17.09 34.51 -10.61
C ASN A 295 16.92 33.77 -11.93
N GLY A 296 15.68 33.33 -12.24
CA GLY A 296 15.35 32.92 -13.58
C GLY A 296 14.45 31.70 -13.80
N VAL A 297 13.76 31.15 -12.76
CA VAL A 297 12.78 30.11 -13.01
C VAL A 297 11.43 30.46 -12.38
N THR A 298 10.50 30.91 -13.21
CA THR A 298 9.11 31.17 -12.82
C THR A 298 8.36 29.84 -12.76
N LEU A 299 8.28 29.24 -11.58
CA LEU A 299 7.37 28.10 -11.33
C LEU A 299 5.94 28.62 -11.22
N LYS A 300 5.11 28.36 -12.23
CA LYS A 300 3.66 28.54 -12.14
C LYS A 300 3.09 27.47 -11.22
N ILE A 301 2.77 27.86 -9.99
CA ILE A 301 1.99 27.03 -9.05
C ILE A 301 0.51 27.21 -9.42
N PRO A 302 -0.27 26.15 -9.68
CA PRO A 302 -1.72 26.29 -9.84
C PRO A 302 -2.34 26.61 -8.48
N VAL A 303 -2.96 27.76 -8.38
CA VAL A 303 -3.76 28.20 -7.24
C VAL A 303 -5.03 27.33 -7.19
N GLN A 304 -5.15 26.47 -6.19
CA GLN A 304 -6.42 25.88 -5.84
C GLN A 304 -7.27 26.89 -5.09
N ALA A 305 -8.50 27.03 -5.53
CA ALA A 305 -9.51 27.96 -5.07
C ALA A 305 -9.75 27.90 -3.56
N GLY A 306 -9.80 29.08 -2.95
CA GLY A 306 -9.99 29.27 -1.54
C GLY A 306 -11.34 28.81 -1.01
N LEU A 307 -11.32 28.22 0.17
CA LEU A 307 -12.48 28.08 1.02
C LEU A 307 -12.69 29.42 1.74
N VAL A 308 -13.76 30.12 1.39
CA VAL A 308 -14.20 31.32 2.09
C VAL A 308 -14.80 30.91 3.44
N LEU A 309 -14.12 31.22 4.53
CA LEU A 309 -14.68 31.20 5.87
C LEU A 309 -15.52 32.47 6.06
N GLY A 310 -16.84 32.30 5.95
CA GLY A 310 -17.81 33.33 6.33
C GLY A 310 -17.90 33.43 7.86
N SER A 311 -17.48 34.55 8.39
CA SER A 311 -17.77 34.97 9.75
C SER A 311 -19.25 35.40 9.88
N ALA A 312 -20.02 34.69 10.68
CA ALA A 312 -21.30 35.17 11.17
C ALA A 312 -21.32 35.11 12.70
N SER A 313 -21.20 36.30 13.30
CA SER A 313 -21.56 36.57 14.67
C SER A 313 -23.09 36.65 14.77
N THR A 314 -23.71 35.95 15.69
CA THR A 314 -24.94 36.42 16.42
C THR A 314 -25.17 35.56 17.65
N SER A 315 -25.47 36.28 18.70
CA SER A 315 -25.76 35.86 20.07
C SER A 315 -27.11 35.12 20.22
N PRO A 316 -27.38 34.55 21.41
CA PRO A 316 -28.45 33.59 21.62
C PRO A 316 -29.78 34.24 21.93
N GLU A 317 -30.86 33.70 21.42
CA GLU A 317 -32.19 33.89 21.98
C GLU A 317 -32.87 32.57 22.33
N THR A 318 -33.26 32.51 23.55
CA THR A 318 -34.09 31.54 24.26
C THR A 318 -35.49 31.49 23.62
N LEU A 319 -36.02 30.30 23.33
CA LEU A 319 -37.47 30.08 23.34
C LEU A 319 -37.83 28.65 23.72
N ILE A 320 -38.66 28.58 24.71
CA ILE A 320 -39.27 27.48 25.42
C ILE A 320 -40.46 26.93 24.61
N ALA A 321 -40.70 25.64 24.81
CA ALA A 321 -41.98 24.93 24.93
C ALA A 321 -42.70 24.32 23.74
N THR A 322 -43.02 23.08 24.00
CA THR A 322 -44.26 22.32 23.79
C THR A 322 -44.56 21.69 22.40
N GLY A 323 -44.77 20.40 22.51
CA GLY A 323 -45.41 19.56 21.50
C GLY A 323 -44.88 18.15 21.49
#